data_cdd0605b2e0758ad1f8597ff7e9b3858
#
_entry.id   cdd0605b2e0758ad1f8597ff7e9b3858
#
_cell.length_a   1.000
_cell.length_b   1.000
_cell.length_c   1.000
_cell.angle_alpha   90.00
_cell.angle_beta   90.00
_cell.angle_gamma   90.00
#
_symmetry.space_group_name_H-M   'P 1'
#
loop_
_entity.id
_entity.type
_entity.pdbx_description
1 polymer ?
#
loop_
_entity_poly.entity_id
_entity_poly.type
_entity_poly.pdbx_seq_one_letter_code
_entity_poly.pdbx_strand_id
1 'polypeptide(L)' 'MGKNIAMKEARARAGLSQQELADKLGVSRQTINAIEKGDYNPTIWLCIGICRVLGLTLNDLFWDEE' A
#
# COMPACT_ATOMS: atom_id res chain seq x y z
N MET A 1 -7.38 -11.58 -4.82
CA MET A 1 -6.90 -10.30 -5.27
C MET A 1 -5.48 -10.41 -5.80
N GLY A 2 -5.18 -9.78 -6.93
CA GLY A 2 -3.85 -9.89 -7.50
C GLY A 2 -2.85 -8.93 -6.88
N LYS A 3 -1.70 -8.85 -7.51
CA LYS A 3 -0.66 -7.94 -7.05
C LYS A 3 -1.15 -6.50 -7.08
N ASN A 4 -0.71 -5.72 -6.13
CA ASN A 4 -1.05 -4.30 -6.11
C ASN A 4 0.09 -3.49 -6.69
N ILE A 5 0.15 -3.46 -8.01
CA ILE A 5 1.20 -2.75 -8.73
C ILE A 5 1.07 -1.24 -8.53
N ALA A 6 -0.17 -0.74 -8.46
CA ALA A 6 -0.40 0.69 -8.26
C ALA A 6 0.22 1.17 -6.95
N MET A 7 0.08 0.39 -5.89
CA MET A 7 0.66 0.73 -4.59
C MET A 7 2.18 0.73 -4.66
N LYS A 8 2.75 -0.28 -5.31
CA LYS A 8 4.20 -0.38 -5.44
C LYS A 8 4.75 0.82 -6.21
N GLU A 9 4.10 1.19 -7.30
CA GLU A 9 4.54 2.34 -8.10
C GLU A 9 4.38 3.65 -7.34
N ALA A 10 3.27 3.81 -6.62
CA ALA A 10 3.04 5.03 -5.85
C ALA A 10 4.08 5.16 -4.74
N ARG A 11 4.42 4.07 -4.08
CA ARG A 11 5.45 4.07 -3.05
C ARG A 11 6.80 4.48 -3.66
N ALA A 12 7.13 3.92 -4.82
CA ALA A 12 8.38 4.25 -5.48
C ALA A 12 8.44 5.72 -5.88
N ARG A 13 7.33 6.26 -6.38
CA ARG A 13 7.27 7.69 -6.74
C ARG A 13 7.44 8.58 -5.53
N ALA A 14 6.96 8.12 -4.39
CA ALA A 14 7.12 8.87 -3.14
C ALA A 14 8.53 8.76 -2.56
N GLY A 15 9.38 7.94 -3.17
CA GLY A 15 10.74 7.78 -2.71
C GLY A 15 10.88 6.96 -1.44
N LEU A 16 9.90 6.09 -1.18
CA LEU A 16 9.89 5.30 0.05
C LEU A 16 10.21 3.84 -0.23
N SER A 17 11.05 3.27 0.64
CA SER A 17 11.25 1.83 0.64
C SER A 17 10.06 1.16 1.32
N GLN A 18 9.95 -0.16 1.18
CA GLN A 18 8.92 -0.91 1.90
C GLN A 18 9.06 -0.71 3.41
N GLN A 19 10.30 -0.70 3.90
CA GLN A 19 10.54 -0.51 5.33
C GLN A 19 10.12 0.88 5.78
N GLU A 20 10.42 1.90 4.97
CA GLU A 20 10.05 3.26 5.34
C GLU A 20 8.55 3.44 5.39
N LEU A 21 7.84 2.86 4.42
CA LEU A 21 6.38 2.93 4.43
C LEU A 21 5.82 2.18 5.64
N ALA A 22 6.37 1.00 5.93
CA ALA A 22 5.94 0.21 7.07
C ALA A 22 6.15 0.98 8.38
N ASP A 23 7.30 1.65 8.51
CA ASP A 23 7.60 2.44 9.70
C ASP A 23 6.60 3.56 9.89
N LYS A 24 6.20 4.23 8.82
CA LYS A 24 5.23 5.31 8.91
C LYS A 24 3.85 4.82 9.33
N LEU A 25 3.55 3.57 9.06
CA LEU A 25 2.25 2.97 9.34
C LEU A 25 2.23 2.14 10.61
N GLY A 26 3.39 1.91 11.20
CA GLY A 26 3.48 1.10 12.41
C GLY A 26 3.24 -0.38 12.16
N VAL A 27 3.57 -0.87 10.98
CA VAL A 27 3.45 -2.29 10.64
C VAL A 27 4.81 -2.82 10.19
N SER A 28 4.91 -4.13 9.99
CA SER A 28 6.17 -4.73 9.55
C SER A 28 6.36 -4.57 8.06
N ARG A 29 7.63 -4.63 7.62
CA ARG A 29 7.94 -4.61 6.20
C ARG A 29 7.30 -5.79 5.47
N GLN A 30 7.26 -6.96 6.14
CA GLN A 30 6.62 -8.12 5.53
C GLN A 30 5.16 -7.85 5.19
N THR A 31 4.46 -7.09 6.04
CA THR A 31 3.06 -6.75 5.77
C THR A 31 2.95 -5.94 4.48
N ILE A 32 3.80 -4.94 4.31
CA ILE A 32 3.79 -4.13 3.09
C ILE A 32 4.12 -4.99 1.88
N ASN A 33 5.14 -5.82 1.99
CA ASN A 33 5.52 -6.70 0.90
C ASN A 33 4.37 -7.64 0.51
N ALA A 34 3.68 -8.21 1.50
CA ALA A 34 2.58 -9.14 1.25
C ALA A 34 1.41 -8.44 0.56
N ILE A 35 1.13 -7.19 0.94
CA ILE A 35 0.06 -6.43 0.29
C ILE A 35 0.40 -6.19 -1.18
N GLU A 36 1.63 -5.79 -1.45
CA GLU A 36 2.06 -5.52 -2.83
C GLU A 36 2.06 -6.77 -3.69
N LYS A 37 2.34 -7.92 -3.09
CA LYS A 37 2.32 -9.19 -3.82
C LYS A 37 0.91 -9.76 -3.99
N GLY A 38 -0.06 -9.23 -3.27
CA GLY A 38 -1.42 -9.74 -3.32
C GLY A 38 -1.66 -10.92 -2.40
N ASP A 39 -0.74 -11.16 -1.45
CA ASP A 39 -0.85 -12.29 -0.51
C ASP A 39 -1.60 -11.94 0.76
N TYR A 40 -1.93 -10.68 0.95
CA TYR A 40 -2.55 -10.22 2.18
C TYR A 40 -3.54 -9.10 1.88
N ASN A 41 -4.76 -9.22 2.38
CA ASN A 41 -5.78 -8.20 2.22
C ASN A 41 -5.75 -7.28 3.44
N PRO A 42 -5.32 -6.03 3.28
CA PRO A 42 -5.24 -5.12 4.42
C PRO A 42 -6.63 -4.73 4.91
N THR A 43 -6.70 -4.37 6.19
CA THR A 43 -7.94 -3.80 6.74
C THR A 43 -8.20 -2.46 6.08
N ILE A 44 -9.46 -1.99 6.17
CA ILE A 44 -9.78 -0.68 5.62
C ILE A 44 -8.96 0.42 6.29
N TRP A 45 -8.68 0.28 7.58
CA TRP A 45 -7.88 1.26 8.30
C TRP A 45 -6.46 1.34 7.78
N LEU A 46 -5.86 0.18 7.47
CA LEU A 46 -4.53 0.15 6.91
C LEU A 46 -4.54 0.73 5.50
N CYS A 47 -5.57 0.42 4.71
CA CYS A 47 -5.71 1.01 3.37
C CYS A 47 -5.75 2.53 3.44
N ILE A 48 -6.53 3.07 4.37
CA ILE A 48 -6.64 4.52 4.55
C ILE A 48 -5.29 5.10 4.93
N GLY A 49 -4.57 4.44 5.84
CA GLY A 49 -3.24 4.89 6.25
C GLY A 49 -2.26 4.94 5.09
N ILE A 50 -2.25 3.90 4.27
CA ILE A 50 -1.37 3.84 3.10
C ILE A 50 -1.70 4.99 2.15
N CYS A 51 -2.98 5.21 1.88
CA CYS A 51 -3.40 6.28 0.99
C CYS A 51 -2.98 7.64 1.51
N ARG A 52 -3.11 7.86 2.81
CA ARG A 52 -2.70 9.13 3.40
C ARG A 52 -1.21 9.39 3.26
N VAL A 53 -0.41 8.37 3.51
CA VAL A 53 1.05 8.50 3.39
C VAL A 53 1.44 8.79 1.95
N LEU A 54 0.78 8.14 0.99
CA LEU A 54 1.13 8.26 -0.42
C LEU A 54 0.40 9.40 -1.13
N GLY A 55 -0.55 10.05 -0.45
CA GLY A 55 -1.28 11.17 -1.03
C GLY A 55 -2.25 10.77 -2.12
N LEU A 56 -2.83 9.59 -2.00
CA LEU A 56 -3.73 9.05 -3.02
C LEU A 56 -5.05 8.62 -2.37
N THR A 57 -6.01 8.24 -3.21
CA THR A 57 -7.31 7.79 -2.72
C THR A 57 -7.38 6.28 -2.73
N LEU A 58 -8.39 5.75 -2.05
CA LEU A 58 -8.62 4.31 -2.05
C LEU A 58 -8.87 3.78 -3.46
N ASN A 59 -9.56 4.57 -4.29
CA ASN A 59 -9.80 4.17 -5.67
C ASN A 59 -8.50 4.04 -6.45
N ASP A 60 -7.53 4.89 -6.15
CA ASP A 60 -6.25 4.85 -6.86
C ASP A 60 -5.48 3.58 -6.57
N LEU A 61 -5.60 3.05 -5.36
CA LEU A 61 -4.71 1.98 -4.91
C LEU A 61 -5.41 0.64 -4.70
N PHE A 62 -6.67 0.64 -4.29
CA PHE A 62 -7.29 -0.58 -3.81
C PHE A 62 -8.57 -0.97 -4.51
N TRP A 63 -9.15 -0.11 -5.32
CA TRP A 63 -10.38 -0.42 -6.03
C TRP A 63 -10.22 -0.30 -7.52
N ASP A 64 -10.75 -1.28 -8.23
CA ASP A 64 -10.82 -1.21 -9.67
C ASP A 64 -12.07 -0.48 -10.07
N GLU A 65 -11.99 0.17 -11.20
CA GLU A 65 -13.11 0.90 -11.74
C GLU A 65 -14.12 0.01 -12.40
N GLU A 66 -13.82 -1.19 -12.57
CA GLU A 66 -14.66 -2.04 -13.37
C GLU A 66 -15.99 -2.28 -12.84
#